data_1721a4f093f730c1beb44f42b9d31a01
#
_entry.id   1721a4f093f730c1beb44f42b9d31a01
#
_cell.length_a   1.000
_cell.length_b   1.000
_cell.length_c   1.000
_cell.angle_alpha   90.00
_cell.angle_beta   90.00
_cell.angle_gamma   90.00
#
_symmetry.space_group_name_H-M   'P 1'
#
loop_
_entity.id
_entity.type
_entity.pdbx_description
1 polymer ?
#
loop_
_entity_poly.entity_id
_entity_poly.type
_entity_poly.pdbx_seq_one_letter_code
_entity_poly.pdbx_strand_id
1 'polypeptide(L)'
;NKIGKIVLGTFNLMSHGMEHWHPNPDFFFKPGAGPVFDVGVYYITQLVNLIGPVKQINAISGTATNERTITSQPRYGDKIKVETPTTLMGSLEFQNKAKVQFFCTWDVWKNNHSTIELYGLDGSMIVPDPNFFSGDLLISKKDSEWETINNDNMLLGIPNKSDGEGNKKANYRGIGLSEMIDSISNNRKARCSLELSLHVLEIMDGIIKSAEENKSYQLSTSPNQPKILTEEDIKNLKI
;
A
#
# COMPACT_ATOMS: atom_id res chain seq x y z
N ASN A 1 -13.73 -1.64 -16.25
CA ASN A 1 -12.31 -1.85 -16.44
C ASN A 1 -11.76 -0.77 -17.38
N LYS A 2 -10.83 0.08 -16.92
CA LYS A 2 -10.36 1.26 -17.66
C LYS A 2 -9.15 0.96 -18.55
N ILE A 3 -8.33 -0.04 -18.16
CA ILE A 3 -7.05 -0.38 -18.81
C ILE A 3 -6.99 -1.86 -19.30
N GLY A 4 -8.13 -2.54 -19.31
CA GLY A 4 -8.18 -3.96 -19.64
C GLY A 4 -7.60 -4.88 -18.57
N LYS A 5 -7.30 -6.12 -18.91
CA LYS A 5 -6.68 -7.08 -17.99
C LYS A 5 -5.29 -6.61 -17.60
N ILE A 6 -5.05 -6.42 -16.31
CA ILE A 6 -3.73 -6.06 -15.78
C ILE A 6 -2.78 -7.24 -15.96
N VAL A 7 -1.59 -6.96 -16.50
CA VAL A 7 -0.55 -7.96 -16.79
C VAL A 7 0.76 -7.69 -16.06
N LEU A 8 1.07 -6.41 -15.80
CA LEU A 8 2.29 -5.98 -15.13
C LEU A 8 2.02 -4.77 -14.24
N GLY A 9 2.88 -4.52 -13.27
CA GLY A 9 2.85 -3.31 -12.48
C GLY A 9 4.09 -3.14 -11.62
N THR A 10 4.15 -2.00 -10.94
CA THR A 10 5.14 -1.69 -9.92
C THR A 10 4.48 -1.07 -8.71
N PHE A 11 5.06 -1.26 -7.51
CA PHE A 11 4.79 -0.36 -6.40
C PHE A 11 6.10 0.07 -5.73
N ASN A 12 6.15 1.32 -5.31
CA ASN A 12 7.35 1.96 -4.81
C ASN A 12 7.04 2.72 -3.52
N LEU A 13 7.27 2.06 -2.38
CA LEU A 13 7.27 2.66 -1.05
C LEU A 13 8.71 3.02 -0.71
N MET A 14 9.07 4.29 -0.94
CA MET A 14 10.45 4.77 -0.78
C MET A 14 10.48 6.05 0.04
N SER A 15 11.17 6.00 1.18
CA SER A 15 11.41 7.15 2.05
C SER A 15 12.75 7.02 2.77
N HIS A 16 13.11 7.97 3.62
CA HIS A 16 14.33 7.92 4.41
C HIS A 16 14.10 7.53 5.87
N GLY A 17 12.94 6.94 6.19
CA GLY A 17 12.63 6.39 7.51
C GLY A 17 11.77 7.30 8.38
N MET A 18 11.61 6.91 9.64
CA MET A 18 10.66 7.51 10.60
C MET A 18 11.36 8.37 11.66
N GLU A 19 12.67 8.27 11.79
CA GLU A 19 13.48 8.92 12.81
C GLU A 19 13.58 10.44 12.69
N HIS A 20 13.13 10.99 11.55
CA HIS A 20 13.16 12.43 11.31
C HIS A 20 11.90 13.17 11.79
N TRP A 21 10.81 12.46 12.07
CA TRP A 21 9.54 13.09 12.47
C TRP A 21 8.89 12.46 13.70
N HIS A 22 9.06 11.15 13.93
CA HIS A 22 8.42 10.49 15.06
C HIS A 22 9.17 10.75 16.36
N PRO A 23 8.49 11.14 17.48
CA PRO A 23 9.14 11.50 18.73
C PRO A 23 9.80 10.30 19.44
N ASN A 24 9.37 9.07 19.14
CA ASN A 24 9.93 7.83 19.70
C ASN A 24 9.97 6.74 18.62
N PRO A 25 10.94 6.78 17.68
CA PRO A 25 10.92 5.97 16.46
C PRO A 25 11.50 4.55 16.62
N ASP A 26 12.00 4.14 17.78
CA ASP A 26 12.73 2.88 17.97
C ASP A 26 11.94 1.64 17.51
N PHE A 27 10.63 1.59 17.79
CA PHE A 27 9.80 0.42 17.49
C PHE A 27 9.69 0.13 15.99
N PHE A 28 9.85 1.14 15.13
CA PHE A 28 9.86 0.94 13.67
C PHE A 28 11.03 0.10 13.18
N PHE A 29 12.12 0.04 13.96
CA PHE A 29 13.36 -0.64 13.60
C PHE A 29 13.59 -1.96 14.37
N LYS A 30 12.54 -2.47 15.03
CA LYS A 30 12.56 -3.74 15.78
C LYS A 30 12.03 -4.90 14.95
N PRO A 31 12.33 -6.17 15.30
CA PRO A 31 11.75 -7.34 14.68
C PRO A 31 10.21 -7.28 14.65
N GLY A 32 9.60 -7.61 13.52
CA GLY A 32 8.17 -7.50 13.30
C GLY A 32 7.69 -6.10 12.88
N ALA A 33 8.61 -5.15 12.66
CA ALA A 33 8.36 -3.84 12.09
C ALA A 33 9.02 -3.69 10.71
N GLY A 34 9.46 -2.49 10.33
CA GLY A 34 10.07 -2.22 9.03
C GLY A 34 9.07 -1.74 7.98
N PRO A 35 9.55 -1.33 6.80
CA PRO A 35 8.72 -0.65 5.80
C PRO A 35 7.56 -1.49 5.28
N VAL A 36 7.68 -2.81 5.24
CA VAL A 36 6.63 -3.72 4.76
C VAL A 36 5.46 -3.76 5.72
N PHE A 37 5.72 -3.93 7.03
CA PHE A 37 4.65 -4.04 8.03
C PHE A 37 4.04 -2.69 8.40
N ASP A 38 4.80 -1.59 8.33
CA ASP A 38 4.30 -0.26 8.68
C ASP A 38 3.41 0.34 7.57
N VAL A 39 3.95 0.56 6.38
CA VAL A 39 3.24 1.24 5.28
C VAL A 39 2.96 0.32 4.10
N GLY A 40 3.75 -0.74 3.91
CA GLY A 40 3.55 -1.73 2.84
C GLY A 40 2.15 -2.35 2.84
N VAL A 41 1.53 -2.48 4.01
CA VAL A 41 0.14 -2.97 4.16
C VAL A 41 -0.87 -2.22 3.29
N TYR A 42 -0.75 -0.90 3.14
CA TYR A 42 -1.66 -0.09 2.30
C TYR A 42 -1.49 -0.42 0.81
N TYR A 43 -0.25 -0.52 0.36
CA TYR A 43 0.10 -0.84 -1.03
C TYR A 43 -0.33 -2.25 -1.42
N ILE A 44 -0.03 -3.24 -0.57
CA ILE A 44 -0.40 -4.64 -0.78
C ILE A 44 -1.92 -4.80 -0.79
N THR A 45 -2.63 -4.18 0.16
CA THR A 45 -4.10 -4.20 0.20
C THR A 45 -4.69 -3.60 -1.07
N GLN A 46 -4.15 -2.47 -1.55
CA GLN A 46 -4.61 -1.83 -2.77
C GLN A 46 -4.37 -2.72 -4.00
N LEU A 47 -3.22 -3.37 -4.10
CA LEU A 47 -2.91 -4.29 -5.20
C LEU A 47 -3.84 -5.51 -5.20
N VAL A 48 -4.11 -6.10 -4.03
CA VAL A 48 -5.07 -7.22 -3.92
C VAL A 48 -6.48 -6.76 -4.31
N ASN A 49 -6.88 -5.55 -3.95
CA ASN A 49 -8.17 -4.97 -4.36
C ASN A 49 -8.27 -4.74 -5.87
N LEU A 50 -7.18 -4.33 -6.52
CA LEU A 50 -7.18 -3.98 -7.95
C LEU A 50 -6.93 -5.19 -8.87
N ILE A 51 -6.08 -6.15 -8.44
CA ILE A 51 -5.58 -7.23 -9.27
C ILE A 51 -6.16 -8.58 -8.86
N GLY A 52 -6.40 -8.79 -7.57
CA GLY A 52 -6.80 -10.07 -6.99
C GLY A 52 -5.73 -10.66 -6.07
N PRO A 53 -5.87 -11.92 -5.63
CA PRO A 53 -4.95 -12.51 -4.68
C PRO A 53 -3.57 -12.83 -5.28
N VAL A 54 -2.54 -12.65 -4.46
CA VAL A 54 -1.16 -13.04 -4.78
C VAL A 54 -1.01 -14.56 -4.64
N LYS A 55 -0.21 -15.15 -5.51
CA LYS A 55 0.09 -16.58 -5.54
C LYS A 55 1.48 -16.89 -5.01
N GLN A 56 2.47 -16.10 -5.43
CA GLN A 56 3.90 -16.36 -5.17
C GLN A 56 4.66 -15.06 -4.99
N ILE A 57 5.69 -15.10 -4.17
CA ILE A 57 6.59 -13.99 -3.86
C ILE A 57 8.04 -14.41 -4.08
N ASN A 58 8.83 -13.50 -4.65
CA ASN A 58 10.29 -13.58 -4.64
C ASN A 58 10.83 -12.26 -4.12
N ALA A 59 11.67 -12.29 -3.10
CA ALA A 59 12.18 -11.09 -2.46
C ALA A 59 13.65 -11.25 -2.05
N ILE A 60 14.30 -10.10 -1.95
CA ILE A 60 15.60 -9.91 -1.30
C ILE A 60 15.48 -8.77 -0.31
N SER A 61 16.31 -8.77 0.73
CA SER A 61 16.30 -7.74 1.76
C SER A 61 17.71 -7.27 2.10
N GLY A 62 17.77 -6.10 2.71
CA GLY A 62 19.02 -5.51 3.19
C GLY A 62 18.76 -4.42 4.23
N THR A 63 19.85 -4.00 4.84
CA THR A 63 19.88 -2.88 5.80
C THR A 63 21.06 -2.00 5.44
N ALA A 64 20.78 -0.72 5.12
CA ALA A 64 21.85 0.20 4.71
C ALA A 64 22.81 0.51 5.87
N THR A 65 22.30 0.60 7.10
CA THR A 65 23.09 0.87 8.31
C THR A 65 22.54 0.12 9.50
N ASN A 66 23.43 -0.35 10.38
CA ASN A 66 23.04 -1.04 11.62
C ASN A 66 22.55 -0.07 12.72
N GLU A 67 22.71 1.23 12.49
CA GLU A 67 22.34 2.28 13.43
C GLU A 67 21.83 3.50 12.68
N ARG A 68 20.80 4.15 13.20
CA ARG A 68 20.26 5.42 12.70
C ARG A 68 20.30 6.49 13.79
N THR A 69 20.36 7.76 13.40
CA THR A 69 20.34 8.89 14.32
C THR A 69 18.96 9.55 14.28
N ILE A 70 18.35 9.71 15.45
CA ILE A 70 17.08 10.43 15.59
C ILE A 70 17.31 11.92 15.31
N THR A 71 16.53 12.47 14.38
CA THR A 71 16.58 13.90 14.06
C THR A 71 15.28 14.64 14.45
N SER A 72 14.32 13.93 15.05
CA SER A 72 13.10 14.49 15.65
C SER A 72 13.31 14.83 17.13
N GLN A 73 12.49 15.76 17.64
CA GLN A 73 12.42 16.06 19.05
C GLN A 73 11.46 15.08 19.77
N PRO A 74 11.65 14.79 21.08
CA PRO A 74 12.66 15.36 21.99
C PRO A 74 14.01 14.63 22.00
N ARG A 75 14.18 13.58 21.20
CA ARG A 75 15.33 12.67 21.23
C ARG A 75 16.39 12.96 20.16
N TYR A 76 16.49 14.20 19.74
CA TYR A 76 17.46 14.61 18.72
C TYR A 76 18.90 14.21 19.09
N GLY A 77 19.57 13.49 18.20
CA GLY A 77 20.94 13.01 18.38
C GLY A 77 21.06 11.61 18.98
N ASP A 78 19.99 11.05 19.57
CA ASP A 78 19.98 9.67 20.06
C ASP A 78 20.18 8.67 18.92
N LYS A 79 20.67 7.48 19.27
CA LYS A 79 20.89 6.38 18.33
C LYS A 79 19.83 5.32 18.44
N ILE A 80 19.45 4.77 17.30
CA ILE A 80 18.55 3.63 17.18
C ILE A 80 19.32 2.46 16.57
N LYS A 81 19.30 1.32 17.25
CA LYS A 81 19.76 0.06 16.67
C LYS A 81 18.74 -0.46 15.67
N VAL A 82 19.18 -0.74 14.45
CA VAL A 82 18.34 -1.32 13.40
C VAL A 82 18.40 -2.85 13.49
N GLU A 83 17.25 -3.47 13.78
CA GLU A 83 17.12 -4.92 14.02
C GLU A 83 16.12 -5.58 13.07
N THR A 84 15.70 -4.87 12.01
CA THR A 84 14.84 -5.37 10.93
C THR A 84 15.35 -4.86 9.59
N PRO A 85 15.09 -5.56 8.46
CA PRO A 85 15.44 -5.03 7.15
C PRO A 85 14.79 -3.68 6.87
N THR A 86 15.58 -2.72 6.38
CA THR A 86 15.13 -1.38 6.00
C THR A 86 14.88 -1.24 4.50
N THR A 87 15.38 -2.17 3.71
CA THR A 87 15.12 -2.28 2.26
C THR A 87 14.71 -3.70 1.92
N LEU A 88 13.54 -3.84 1.29
CA LEU A 88 13.05 -5.08 0.69
C LEU A 88 12.59 -4.78 -0.74
N MET A 89 12.96 -5.64 -1.66
CA MET A 89 12.57 -5.53 -3.06
C MET A 89 12.33 -6.90 -3.65
N GLY A 90 11.48 -6.95 -4.70
CA GLY A 90 11.18 -8.24 -5.32
C GLY A 90 10.00 -8.20 -6.26
N SER A 91 9.32 -9.33 -6.39
CA SER A 91 8.17 -9.49 -7.26
C SER A 91 7.05 -10.30 -6.61
N LEU A 92 5.81 -9.91 -6.93
CA LEU A 92 4.57 -10.61 -6.60
C LEU A 92 3.98 -11.20 -7.89
N GLU A 93 3.69 -12.49 -7.91
CA GLU A 93 2.88 -13.12 -8.95
C GLU A 93 1.45 -13.31 -8.42
N PHE A 94 0.46 -12.85 -9.17
CA PHE A 94 -0.96 -12.95 -8.83
C PHE A 94 -1.59 -14.22 -9.43
N GLN A 95 -2.71 -14.68 -8.85
CA GLN A 95 -3.45 -15.85 -9.36
C GLN A 95 -3.87 -15.69 -10.83
N ASN A 96 -4.19 -14.47 -11.27
CA ASN A 96 -4.54 -14.14 -12.65
C ASN A 96 -3.32 -14.03 -13.60
N LYS A 97 -2.10 -14.35 -13.09
CA LYS A 97 -0.80 -14.29 -13.77
C LYS A 97 -0.22 -12.88 -13.98
N ALA A 98 -0.84 -11.83 -13.45
CA ALA A 98 -0.22 -10.52 -13.38
C ALA A 98 1.05 -10.58 -12.51
N LYS A 99 2.02 -9.72 -12.80
CA LYS A 99 3.27 -9.61 -12.04
C LYS A 99 3.49 -8.17 -11.62
N VAL A 100 3.87 -7.98 -10.37
CA VAL A 100 4.17 -6.66 -9.82
C VAL A 100 5.55 -6.68 -9.19
N GLN A 101 6.43 -5.79 -9.65
CA GLN A 101 7.71 -5.52 -9.00
C GLN A 101 7.48 -4.55 -7.85
N PHE A 102 8.22 -4.71 -6.75
CA PHE A 102 8.09 -3.83 -5.61
C PHE A 102 9.42 -3.37 -5.03
N PHE A 103 9.38 -2.16 -4.46
CA PHE A 103 10.36 -1.62 -3.54
C PHE A 103 9.66 -1.16 -2.25
N CYS A 104 10.13 -1.64 -1.12
CA CYS A 104 9.74 -1.22 0.22
C CYS A 104 11.01 -0.81 0.96
N THR A 105 11.28 0.50 1.07
CA THR A 105 12.56 0.96 1.62
C THR A 105 12.45 2.26 2.41
N TRP A 106 13.25 2.34 3.48
CA TRP A 106 13.50 3.55 4.26
C TRP A 106 14.93 4.10 4.05
N ASP A 107 15.62 3.65 3.01
CA ASP A 107 17.00 4.03 2.71
C ASP A 107 17.13 4.99 1.52
N VAL A 108 16.02 5.65 1.11
CA VAL A 108 15.97 6.52 -0.06
C VAL A 108 15.53 7.93 0.32
N TRP A 109 16.37 8.93 0.05
CA TRP A 109 16.08 10.34 0.35
C TRP A 109 15.06 10.97 -0.59
N LYS A 110 15.18 10.69 -1.88
CA LYS A 110 14.28 11.17 -2.95
C LYS A 110 14.20 10.16 -4.07
N ASN A 111 13.04 10.08 -4.70
CA ASN A 111 12.83 9.30 -5.91
C ASN A 111 11.82 9.99 -6.84
N ASN A 112 11.76 9.54 -8.09
CA ASN A 112 10.83 10.02 -9.12
C ASN A 112 9.87 8.90 -9.57
N HIS A 113 9.75 7.82 -8.83
CA HIS A 113 8.85 6.72 -9.16
C HIS A 113 7.41 7.06 -8.77
N SER A 114 6.47 6.62 -9.57
CA SER A 114 5.05 6.57 -9.18
C SER A 114 4.89 5.61 -8.01
N THR A 115 3.96 5.89 -7.11
CA THR A 115 3.68 5.02 -5.95
C THR A 115 3.20 3.65 -6.37
N ILE A 116 2.22 3.59 -7.29
CA ILE A 116 1.76 2.36 -7.95
C ILE A 116 1.55 2.67 -9.43
N GLU A 117 2.07 1.80 -10.28
CA GLU A 117 1.85 1.88 -11.73
C GLU A 117 1.40 0.51 -12.26
N LEU A 118 0.29 0.49 -13.01
CA LEU A 118 -0.33 -0.72 -13.51
C LEU A 118 -0.44 -0.67 -15.04
N TYR A 119 -0.08 -1.77 -15.68
CA TYR A 119 -0.11 -1.93 -17.13
C TYR A 119 -1.10 -3.03 -17.50
N GLY A 120 -2.12 -2.66 -18.24
CA GLY A 120 -3.14 -3.56 -18.79
C GLY A 120 -3.00 -3.75 -20.28
N LEU A 121 -3.85 -4.59 -20.85
CA LEU A 121 -3.86 -4.86 -22.29
C LEU A 121 -4.39 -3.66 -23.13
N ASP A 122 -5.15 -2.77 -22.51
CA ASP A 122 -5.82 -1.65 -23.18
C ASP A 122 -5.33 -0.27 -22.72
N GLY A 123 -4.32 -0.23 -21.81
CA GLY A 123 -3.78 1.02 -21.30
C GLY A 123 -2.97 0.86 -20.03
N SER A 124 -2.56 1.99 -19.47
CA SER A 124 -1.76 2.11 -18.25
C SER A 124 -2.44 3.02 -17.24
N MET A 125 -2.10 2.84 -15.96
CA MET A 125 -2.68 3.61 -14.87
C MET A 125 -1.63 3.92 -13.81
N ILE A 126 -1.56 5.16 -13.35
CA ILE A 126 -0.83 5.55 -12.14
C ILE A 126 -1.86 5.77 -11.04
N VAL A 127 -1.74 4.99 -9.97
CA VAL A 127 -2.61 5.05 -8.80
C VAL A 127 -1.94 5.92 -7.74
N PRO A 128 -2.66 6.88 -7.13
CA PRO A 128 -2.10 7.70 -6.07
C PRO A 128 -1.74 6.88 -4.83
N ASP A 129 -0.99 7.48 -3.91
CA ASP A 129 -0.54 6.82 -2.67
C ASP A 129 -1.72 6.25 -1.88
N PRO A 130 -1.80 4.92 -1.70
CA PRO A 130 -2.91 4.27 -1.01
C PRO A 130 -3.00 4.56 0.49
N ASN A 131 -2.01 5.22 1.07
CA ASN A 131 -2.08 5.73 2.44
C ASN A 131 -2.99 6.96 2.58
N PHE A 132 -3.45 7.53 1.46
CA PHE A 132 -4.33 8.71 1.42
C PHE A 132 -5.63 8.41 0.66
N PHE A 133 -6.68 9.21 0.92
CA PHE A 133 -7.97 9.14 0.21
C PHE A 133 -8.04 10.06 -1.00
N SER A 134 -7.01 10.84 -1.27
CA SER A 134 -6.91 11.81 -2.35
C SER A 134 -5.63 11.62 -3.14
N GLY A 135 -5.57 12.24 -4.28
CA GLY A 135 -4.47 12.20 -5.24
C GLY A 135 -4.99 11.93 -6.65
N ASP A 136 -4.22 12.37 -7.63
CA ASP A 136 -4.60 12.24 -9.01
C ASP A 136 -4.44 10.80 -9.51
N LEU A 137 -5.45 10.29 -10.16
CA LEU A 137 -5.42 9.05 -10.91
C LEU A 137 -5.07 9.41 -12.36
N LEU A 138 -3.96 8.90 -12.89
CA LEU A 138 -3.61 9.08 -14.29
C LEU A 138 -3.93 7.81 -15.06
N ILE A 139 -4.54 7.97 -16.24
CA ILE A 139 -4.84 6.87 -17.15
C ILE A 139 -4.34 7.26 -18.53
N SER A 140 -3.66 6.33 -19.21
CA SER A 140 -3.37 6.39 -20.64
C SER A 140 -3.97 5.17 -21.29
N LYS A 141 -4.80 5.37 -22.30
CA LYS A 141 -5.31 4.29 -23.16
C LYS A 141 -4.34 4.05 -24.31
N LYS A 142 -4.54 2.96 -25.01
CA LYS A 142 -3.77 2.65 -26.22
C LYS A 142 -3.75 3.86 -27.16
N ASP A 143 -2.56 4.22 -27.61
CA ASP A 143 -2.31 5.33 -28.55
C ASP A 143 -2.76 6.74 -28.06
N SER A 144 -2.88 6.94 -26.72
CA SER A 144 -3.29 8.20 -26.12
C SER A 144 -2.24 8.71 -25.12
N GLU A 145 -2.22 10.02 -24.90
CA GLU A 145 -1.46 10.66 -23.82
C GLU A 145 -2.06 10.35 -22.45
N TRP A 146 -1.34 10.68 -21.39
CA TRP A 146 -1.83 10.58 -20.02
C TRP A 146 -2.96 11.59 -19.75
N GLU A 147 -4.07 11.08 -19.24
CA GLU A 147 -5.21 11.86 -18.76
C GLU A 147 -5.26 11.81 -17.24
N THR A 148 -5.32 12.98 -16.60
CA THR A 148 -5.52 13.09 -15.15
C THR A 148 -7.02 13.04 -14.85
N ILE A 149 -7.41 12.09 -13.99
CA ILE A 149 -8.76 11.97 -13.47
C ILE A 149 -8.76 12.52 -12.03
N ASN A 150 -9.38 13.67 -11.86
CA ASN A 150 -9.55 14.27 -10.53
C ASN A 150 -10.66 13.54 -9.77
N ASN A 151 -10.35 13.16 -8.52
CA ASN A 151 -11.25 12.44 -7.64
C ASN A 151 -11.93 13.34 -6.58
N ASP A 152 -11.67 14.64 -6.57
CA ASP A 152 -12.17 15.58 -5.55
C ASP A 152 -13.69 15.68 -5.50
N ASN A 153 -14.38 15.28 -6.56
CA ASN A 153 -15.84 15.23 -6.64
C ASN A 153 -16.43 13.88 -6.22
N MET A 154 -15.62 12.86 -5.99
CA MET A 154 -16.09 11.57 -5.49
C MET A 154 -16.34 11.66 -3.97
N LEU A 155 -17.36 10.98 -3.47
CA LEU A 155 -17.79 11.09 -2.06
C LEU A 155 -16.67 10.92 -1.03
N LEU A 156 -15.72 10.00 -1.26
CA LEU A 156 -14.57 9.79 -0.38
C LEU A 156 -13.32 10.55 -0.84
N GLY A 157 -13.38 11.25 -1.96
CA GLY A 157 -12.33 12.12 -2.48
C GLY A 157 -12.48 13.58 -2.06
N ILE A 158 -13.64 13.99 -1.54
CA ILE A 158 -13.91 15.38 -1.15
C ILE A 158 -12.92 15.79 -0.04
N PRO A 159 -12.12 16.84 -0.24
CA PRO A 159 -11.14 17.28 0.76
C PRO A 159 -11.83 17.75 2.04
N ASN A 160 -11.45 17.19 3.18
CA ASN A 160 -12.01 17.47 4.49
C ASN A 160 -10.95 17.73 5.59
N LYS A 161 -9.67 17.70 5.23
CA LYS A 161 -8.53 17.94 6.12
C LYS A 161 -7.45 18.74 5.41
N SER A 162 -6.69 19.56 6.15
CA SER A 162 -5.44 20.15 5.66
C SER A 162 -4.24 19.34 6.17
N ASP A 163 -3.22 19.17 5.32
CA ASP A 163 -1.93 18.65 5.76
C ASP A 163 -1.10 19.76 6.44
N GLY A 164 0.11 19.40 6.90
CA GLY A 164 1.01 20.36 7.57
C GLY A 164 1.53 21.49 6.66
N GLU A 165 1.37 21.38 5.34
CA GLU A 165 1.76 22.34 4.33
C GLU A 165 0.57 23.20 3.84
N GLY A 166 -0.63 22.94 4.34
CA GLY A 166 -1.85 23.66 3.99
C GLY A 166 -2.60 23.11 2.76
N ASN A 167 -2.12 22.02 2.14
CA ASN A 167 -2.85 21.38 1.05
C ASN A 167 -4.11 20.69 1.58
N LYS A 168 -5.20 20.82 0.86
CA LYS A 168 -6.45 20.13 1.21
C LYS A 168 -6.39 18.68 0.74
N LYS A 169 -6.72 17.75 1.64
CA LYS A 169 -6.73 16.30 1.37
C LYS A 169 -8.00 15.65 1.92
N ALA A 170 -8.47 14.61 1.23
CA ALA A 170 -9.53 13.75 1.76
C ALA A 170 -8.95 12.82 2.85
N ASN A 171 -9.68 12.69 3.96
CA ASN A 171 -9.33 11.79 5.05
C ASN A 171 -10.59 11.18 5.67
N TYR A 172 -10.90 9.97 5.29
CA TYR A 172 -12.10 9.22 5.70
C TYR A 172 -11.72 7.92 6.42
N ARG A 173 -10.69 7.94 7.27
CA ARG A 173 -10.17 6.73 7.95
C ARG A 173 -11.21 5.99 8.81
N GLY A 174 -12.28 6.67 9.23
CA GLY A 174 -13.41 6.05 9.92
C GLY A 174 -14.32 5.18 9.03
N ILE A 175 -14.20 5.28 7.69
CA ILE A 175 -15.08 4.56 6.74
C ILE A 175 -15.03 3.04 6.92
N GLY A 176 -13.86 2.49 7.24
CA GLY A 176 -13.70 1.06 7.45
C GLY A 176 -14.53 0.54 8.64
N LEU A 177 -14.60 1.32 9.73
CA LEU A 177 -15.44 0.97 10.87
C LEU A 177 -16.93 1.07 10.52
N SER A 178 -17.34 2.14 9.82
CA SER A 178 -18.73 2.31 9.36
C SER A 178 -19.16 1.18 8.42
N GLU A 179 -18.29 0.76 7.49
CA GLU A 179 -18.52 -0.36 6.57
C GLU A 179 -18.64 -1.70 7.33
N MET A 180 -17.83 -1.91 8.34
CA MET A 180 -17.91 -3.11 9.19
C MET A 180 -19.23 -3.16 9.97
N ILE A 181 -19.66 -2.05 10.58
CA ILE A 181 -20.93 -1.96 11.29
C ILE A 181 -22.10 -2.23 10.36
N ASP A 182 -22.11 -1.61 9.17
CA ASP A 182 -23.13 -1.85 8.15
C ASP A 182 -23.16 -3.33 7.71
N SER A 183 -21.99 -3.93 7.53
CA SER A 183 -21.90 -5.34 7.14
C SER A 183 -22.51 -6.28 8.18
N ILE A 184 -22.27 -6.01 9.46
CA ILE A 184 -22.86 -6.78 10.59
C ILE A 184 -24.37 -6.57 10.63
N SER A 185 -24.84 -5.31 10.56
CA SER A 185 -26.25 -4.95 10.64
C SER A 185 -27.08 -5.58 9.50
N ASN A 186 -26.48 -5.74 8.33
CA ASN A 186 -27.13 -6.30 7.15
C ASN A 186 -26.76 -7.78 6.89
N ASN A 187 -26.10 -8.44 7.84
CA ASN A 187 -25.67 -9.83 7.73
C ASN A 187 -24.96 -10.16 6.40
N ARG A 188 -24.05 -9.28 5.98
CA ARG A 188 -23.23 -9.43 4.79
C ARG A 188 -21.74 -9.51 5.13
N LYS A 189 -20.94 -10.04 4.23
CA LYS A 189 -19.49 -10.03 4.38
C LYS A 189 -18.95 -8.61 4.26
N ALA A 190 -18.08 -8.22 5.21
CA ALA A 190 -17.35 -6.96 5.14
C ALA A 190 -16.36 -6.96 3.96
N ARG A 191 -16.12 -5.81 3.35
CA ARG A 191 -15.13 -5.66 2.28
C ARG A 191 -13.72 -5.89 2.81
N CYS A 192 -13.38 -5.29 3.95
CA CYS A 192 -12.16 -5.63 4.69
C CYS A 192 -12.43 -6.86 5.59
N SER A 193 -12.53 -8.02 4.97
CA SER A 193 -12.82 -9.28 5.66
C SER A 193 -11.58 -9.86 6.33
N LEU A 194 -11.79 -10.80 7.28
CA LEU A 194 -10.70 -11.52 7.92
C LEU A 194 -9.82 -12.25 6.91
N GLU A 195 -10.41 -12.84 5.88
CA GLU A 195 -9.67 -13.59 4.85
C GLU A 195 -8.80 -12.65 4.01
N LEU A 196 -9.28 -11.42 3.69
CA LEU A 196 -8.47 -10.41 3.01
C LEU A 196 -7.31 -9.96 3.91
N SER A 197 -7.59 -9.65 5.17
CA SER A 197 -6.58 -9.21 6.14
C SER A 197 -5.52 -10.29 6.38
N LEU A 198 -5.94 -11.56 6.49
CA LEU A 198 -5.02 -12.70 6.63
C LEU A 198 -4.13 -12.86 5.40
N HIS A 199 -4.69 -12.70 4.19
CA HIS A 199 -3.92 -12.78 2.95
C HIS A 199 -2.88 -11.65 2.85
N VAL A 200 -3.27 -10.43 3.18
CA VAL A 200 -2.34 -9.29 3.20
C VAL A 200 -1.23 -9.52 4.22
N LEU A 201 -1.56 -10.03 5.41
CA LEU A 201 -0.56 -10.38 6.43
C LEU A 201 0.38 -11.49 5.95
N GLU A 202 -0.16 -12.53 5.31
CA GLU A 202 0.64 -13.62 4.75
C GLU A 202 1.58 -13.12 3.63
N ILE A 203 1.14 -12.15 2.81
CA ILE A 203 2.01 -11.53 1.81
C ILE A 203 3.17 -10.79 2.49
N MET A 204 2.90 -9.99 3.53
CA MET A 204 3.94 -9.25 4.25
C MET A 204 4.96 -10.19 4.90
N ASP A 205 4.51 -11.21 5.59
CA ASP A 205 5.34 -12.26 6.20
C ASP A 205 6.11 -13.07 5.13
N GLY A 206 5.44 -13.40 4.03
CA GLY A 206 6.02 -14.10 2.89
C GLY A 206 7.13 -13.30 2.18
N ILE A 207 7.04 -11.98 2.13
CA ILE A 207 8.13 -11.11 1.63
C ILE A 207 9.37 -11.27 2.52
N ILE A 208 9.21 -11.22 3.83
CA ILE A 208 10.32 -11.41 4.79
C ILE A 208 10.92 -12.81 4.63
N LYS A 209 10.08 -13.85 4.69
CA LYS A 209 10.53 -15.26 4.58
C LYS A 209 11.22 -15.56 3.25
N SER A 210 10.67 -15.06 2.14
CA SER A 210 11.30 -15.22 0.83
C SER A 210 12.71 -14.63 0.79
N ALA A 211 12.89 -13.45 1.40
CA ALA A 211 14.18 -12.78 1.46
C ALA A 211 15.16 -13.50 2.42
N GLU A 212 14.72 -13.95 3.58
CA GLU A 212 15.53 -14.64 4.58
C GLU A 212 16.00 -16.02 4.07
N GLU A 213 15.09 -16.78 3.45
CA GLU A 213 15.38 -18.12 2.94
C GLU A 213 16.02 -18.12 1.55
N ASN A 214 16.02 -16.95 0.87
CA ASN A 214 16.45 -16.82 -0.53
C ASN A 214 15.72 -17.80 -1.46
N LYS A 215 14.40 -17.93 -1.27
CA LYS A 215 13.50 -18.83 -2.00
C LYS A 215 12.18 -18.18 -2.30
N SER A 216 11.51 -18.68 -3.34
CA SER A 216 10.11 -18.31 -3.61
C SER A 216 9.20 -18.76 -2.46
N TYR A 217 8.33 -17.86 -1.99
CA TYR A 217 7.28 -18.15 -1.03
C TYR A 217 5.94 -18.34 -1.74
N GLN A 218 5.28 -19.48 -1.51
CA GLN A 218 3.95 -19.76 -2.07
C GLN A 218 2.88 -19.40 -1.03
N LEU A 219 1.89 -18.59 -1.43
CA LEU A 219 0.79 -18.22 -0.55
C LEU A 219 -0.16 -19.42 -0.33
N SER A 220 -0.59 -19.61 0.91
CA SER A 220 -1.60 -20.61 1.28
C SER A 220 -3.02 -20.06 1.20
N THR A 221 -3.19 -18.75 1.34
CA THR A 221 -4.47 -18.04 1.28
C THR A 221 -4.75 -17.52 -0.13
N SER A 222 -6.03 -17.44 -0.49
CA SER A 222 -6.49 -16.92 -1.80
C SER A 222 -7.91 -16.38 -1.67
N PRO A 223 -8.14 -15.22 -1.05
CA PRO A 223 -9.48 -14.66 -0.89
C PRO A 223 -10.05 -14.17 -2.21
N ASN A 224 -11.37 -14.11 -2.30
CA ASN A 224 -12.02 -13.39 -3.38
C ASN A 224 -11.77 -11.89 -3.26
N GLN A 225 -11.62 -11.21 -4.40
CA GLN A 225 -11.60 -9.75 -4.44
C GLN A 225 -12.86 -9.17 -3.76
N PRO A 226 -12.74 -8.15 -2.92
CA PRO A 226 -13.91 -7.50 -2.33
C PRO A 226 -14.73 -6.79 -3.43
N LYS A 227 -16.04 -6.69 -3.20
CA LYS A 227 -16.90 -5.90 -4.09
C LYS A 227 -16.49 -4.42 -4.05
N ILE A 228 -16.58 -3.76 -5.19
CA ILE A 228 -16.37 -2.31 -5.28
C ILE A 228 -17.35 -1.60 -4.34
N LEU A 229 -16.86 -0.59 -3.63
CA LEU A 229 -17.69 0.31 -2.85
C LEU A 229 -18.35 1.31 -3.83
N THR A 230 -19.66 1.19 -4.00
CA THR A 230 -20.43 2.08 -4.88
C THR A 230 -20.83 3.38 -4.18
N GLU A 231 -21.23 4.39 -4.92
CA GLU A 231 -21.78 5.63 -4.34
C GLU A 231 -23.01 5.38 -3.47
N GLU A 232 -23.85 4.43 -3.84
CA GLU A 232 -25.02 4.03 -3.05
C GLU A 232 -24.59 3.38 -1.73
N ASP A 233 -23.59 2.48 -1.75
CA ASP A 233 -23.01 1.92 -0.54
C ASP A 233 -22.50 3.03 0.39
N ILE A 234 -21.74 4.01 -0.15
CA ILE A 234 -21.15 5.10 0.62
C ILE A 234 -22.25 5.96 1.27
N LYS A 235 -23.31 6.30 0.55
CA LYS A 235 -24.45 7.06 1.09
C LYS A 235 -25.12 6.36 2.26
N ASN A 236 -25.15 5.03 2.26
CA ASN A 236 -25.75 4.21 3.32
C ASN A 236 -24.83 4.08 4.55
N LEU A 237 -23.54 4.38 4.44
CA LEU A 237 -22.58 4.20 5.53
C LEU A 237 -22.62 5.27 6.61
N LYS A 238 -23.58 6.17 6.67
CA LYS A 238 -23.76 7.18 7.75
C LYS A 238 -22.41 7.73 8.25
N ILE A 239 -21.70 8.41 7.35
CA ILE A 239 -20.41 9.06 7.61
C ILE A 239 -20.63 10.50 8.07
#